data_774636b4fa81525aa4e0bba633fe3c3d
#
_entry.id   774636b4fa81525aa4e0bba633fe3c3d
#
_cell.length_a   1.000
_cell.length_b   1.000
_cell.length_c   1.000
_cell.angle_alpha   90.00
_cell.angle_beta   90.00
_cell.angle_gamma   90.00
#
_symmetry.space_group_name_H-M   'P 1'
#
loop_
_entity.id
_entity.type
_entity.pdbx_description
1 polymer ?
#
loop_
_entity_poly.entity_id
_entity_poly.type
_entity_poly.pdbx_seq_one_letter_code
_entity_poly.pdbx_strand_id
1 'polypeptide(L)'
;MTAECDTGTGTGMKAETKLTLSILVLLGSLMPRETLAVECATADIVVYGGTPAGIAAAIQAGRMKKSVILLEPTQHVGGMMSSGLNKTDASPRQGARIVYGGIAQEFFARSAKHYNQTGPESTYFESKWAEATFKALLASAKVNVVYGQRILSTVKTTFIKRITMTSGRNFCGSVFIDASYEGDLMFKARVSTVLGRESRTQYAEKDAGAQLLEKPELGDGTAITIDPYVVPGNPSSGLIPGVITEKQKPVGSADTNLMAYNYRICVTDNPAKQVPFSRPSDYDVMQYEGVARFTNELLTSGRGLSPRYFIGNGTTVLDKYDVNSNPWFSTDVFHLGAAYVNGTEAQREQIRKKIRSYTMGYFYFGRTDPRLPQAVRDETAKFGYCADEFVDNGNFPYQVYVRQARRLVGQFVLTENNILNKTKFADSIGLGYYSMDQHGMLRTVLNGVVVDDTRQSVSSGGPYEIPYRAMLPKATQVKNLLVPVALSTSHVAYTSVRVEPTYMVLGQAAGAAAALAVKGDVGKVDTKILRSKLTAANAVVSW
;
A
#
# COMPACT_ATOMS: atom_id res chain seq x y z
N MET A 1 -70.99 3.24 -9.71
CA MET A 1 -71.74 2.60 -10.81
C MET A 1 -71.24 1.16 -10.81
N THR A 2 -71.85 0.20 -10.03
CA THR A 2 -73.07 -0.59 -10.36
C THR A 2 -72.76 -1.36 -11.67
N ALA A 3 -72.84 -2.68 -11.80
CA ALA A 3 -73.70 -3.69 -11.18
C ALA A 3 -73.12 -5.06 -11.52
N GLU A 4 -73.22 -6.05 -10.59
CA GLU A 4 -74.20 -7.12 -10.54
C GLU A 4 -74.04 -8.19 -11.63
N CYS A 5 -73.67 -9.42 -11.23
CA CYS A 5 -74.53 -10.51 -10.80
C CYS A 5 -75.30 -11.17 -11.97
N ASP A 6 -75.09 -12.40 -12.26
CA ASP A 6 -76.16 -13.39 -12.30
C ASP A 6 -75.75 -14.83 -12.14
N THR A 7 -76.60 -15.59 -11.55
CA THR A 7 -76.61 -16.95 -11.07
C THR A 7 -77.10 -17.93 -12.16
N GLY A 8 -76.59 -19.15 -12.14
CA GLY A 8 -77.20 -20.25 -12.93
C GLY A 8 -76.96 -21.62 -12.28
N THR A 9 -77.98 -22.13 -11.68
CA THR A 9 -78.13 -23.43 -11.04
C THR A 9 -78.22 -24.58 -12.05
N GLY A 10 -77.67 -25.74 -11.74
CA GLY A 10 -77.88 -26.98 -12.52
C GLY A 10 -77.35 -28.24 -11.81
N THR A 11 -78.28 -28.94 -11.28
CA THR A 11 -78.28 -30.22 -10.57
C THR A 11 -77.58 -31.39 -11.20
N GLY A 12 -76.90 -32.23 -10.35
CA GLY A 12 -77.15 -33.70 -10.39
C GLY A 12 -75.97 -34.59 -10.82
N MET A 13 -75.49 -35.33 -10.00
CA MET A 13 -75.46 -36.79 -9.79
C MET A 13 -74.17 -37.29 -9.15
N LYS A 14 -74.34 -38.03 -8.08
CA LYS A 14 -73.33 -38.73 -7.30
C LYS A 14 -72.72 -39.88 -8.07
N ALA A 15 -71.41 -40.03 -8.06
CA ALA A 15 -70.74 -41.32 -8.26
C ALA A 15 -69.59 -41.38 -7.23
N GLU A 16 -69.75 -42.25 -6.25
CA GLU A 16 -68.70 -42.62 -5.31
C GLU A 16 -67.67 -43.48 -5.99
N THR A 17 -66.45 -43.03 -6.06
CA THR A 17 -65.32 -43.86 -6.44
C THR A 17 -64.35 -43.92 -5.28
N LYS A 18 -64.27 -45.05 -4.60
CA LYS A 18 -63.28 -45.34 -3.55
C LYS A 18 -61.87 -45.33 -4.17
N LEU A 19 -61.08 -44.36 -3.79
CA LEU A 19 -59.67 -44.30 -4.14
C LEU A 19 -58.88 -44.91 -3.00
N THR A 20 -58.33 -46.11 -3.24
CA THR A 20 -57.38 -46.78 -2.33
C THR A 20 -56.04 -46.09 -2.42
N LEU A 21 -55.65 -45.40 -1.38
CA LEU A 21 -54.35 -44.73 -1.29
C LEU A 21 -53.24 -45.73 -0.92
N SER A 22 -52.52 -46.22 -1.91
CA SER A 22 -51.32 -47.00 -1.68
C SER A 22 -50.17 -46.07 -1.32
N ILE A 23 -49.77 -46.05 -0.03
CA ILE A 23 -48.57 -45.34 0.46
C ILE A 23 -47.36 -46.12 0.01
N LEU A 24 -46.72 -45.65 -1.04
CA LEU A 24 -45.38 -46.12 -1.47
C LEU A 24 -44.33 -45.44 -0.56
N VAL A 25 -43.85 -46.13 0.46
CA VAL A 25 -42.72 -45.68 1.28
C VAL A 25 -41.46 -45.79 0.42
N LEU A 26 -41.06 -44.70 -0.21
CA LEU A 26 -39.73 -44.58 -0.79
C LEU A 26 -38.69 -44.49 0.34
N LEU A 27 -38.04 -45.58 0.67
CA LEU A 27 -36.79 -45.62 1.39
C LEU A 27 -35.73 -44.94 0.51
N GLY A 28 -35.65 -43.60 0.61
CA GLY A 28 -34.55 -42.87 0.06
C GLY A 28 -33.28 -43.28 0.80
N SER A 29 -32.42 -44.09 0.16
CA SER A 29 -31.06 -44.33 0.59
C SER A 29 -30.36 -42.96 0.76
N LEU A 30 -30.12 -42.55 2.00
CA LEU A 30 -29.16 -41.49 2.36
C LEU A 30 -27.79 -42.00 1.91
N MET A 31 -27.46 -41.80 0.63
CA MET A 31 -26.06 -41.89 0.21
C MET A 31 -25.30 -40.80 1.01
N PRO A 32 -24.20 -41.14 1.69
CA PRO A 32 -23.37 -40.14 2.28
C PRO A 32 -22.96 -39.17 1.16
N ARG A 33 -23.30 -37.91 1.30
CA ARG A 33 -22.73 -36.84 0.47
C ARG A 33 -21.22 -36.95 0.63
N GLU A 34 -20.55 -37.58 -0.33
CA GLU A 34 -19.10 -37.41 -0.45
C GLU A 34 -18.84 -35.90 -0.47
N THR A 35 -18.29 -35.41 0.61
CA THR A 35 -17.73 -34.07 0.63
C THR A 35 -16.57 -34.08 -0.34
N LEU A 36 -16.82 -33.68 -1.60
CA LEU A 36 -15.75 -33.46 -2.57
C LEU A 36 -14.64 -32.70 -1.86
N ALA A 37 -13.49 -33.34 -1.73
CA ALA A 37 -12.33 -32.71 -1.10
C ALA A 37 -12.04 -31.43 -1.88
N VAL A 38 -12.11 -30.29 -1.21
CA VAL A 38 -11.84 -28.99 -1.85
C VAL A 38 -10.39 -29.00 -2.32
N GLU A 39 -10.20 -29.03 -3.64
CA GLU A 39 -8.86 -29.01 -4.23
C GLU A 39 -8.08 -27.80 -3.73
N CYS A 40 -6.85 -28.03 -3.26
CA CYS A 40 -6.02 -27.02 -2.64
C CYS A 40 -4.57 -27.15 -3.13
N ALA A 41 -4.06 -26.14 -3.79
CA ALA A 41 -2.64 -26.06 -4.10
C ALA A 41 -1.85 -25.88 -2.79
N THR A 42 -0.96 -26.81 -2.48
CA THR A 42 -0.31 -26.92 -1.17
C THR A 42 1.19 -26.63 -1.25
N ALA A 43 1.70 -25.89 -0.27
CA ALA A 43 3.12 -25.68 -0.05
C ALA A 43 3.42 -25.62 1.46
N ASP A 44 4.69 -25.69 1.87
CA ASP A 44 5.08 -25.43 3.25
C ASP A 44 4.68 -24.02 3.68
N ILE A 45 4.92 -23.06 2.78
CA ILE A 45 4.73 -21.62 3.04
C ILE A 45 3.93 -21.01 1.89
N VAL A 46 2.89 -20.27 2.23
CA VAL A 46 2.09 -19.47 1.30
C VAL A 46 2.29 -17.99 1.63
N VAL A 47 2.82 -17.22 0.68
CA VAL A 47 3.04 -15.78 0.80
C VAL A 47 1.96 -15.07 -0.03
N TYR A 48 1.25 -14.13 0.55
CA TYR A 48 0.28 -13.28 -0.11
C TYR A 48 0.82 -11.85 -0.27
N GLY A 49 0.95 -11.39 -1.51
CA GLY A 49 1.52 -10.11 -1.92
C GLY A 49 2.96 -10.24 -2.43
N GLY A 50 3.15 -10.01 -3.73
CA GLY A 50 4.46 -9.97 -4.40
C GLY A 50 5.18 -8.63 -4.23
N THR A 51 5.05 -8.00 -3.07
CA THR A 51 5.80 -6.81 -2.66
C THR A 51 7.28 -7.17 -2.41
N PRO A 52 8.19 -6.21 -2.27
CA PRO A 52 9.59 -6.51 -1.93
C PRO A 52 9.73 -7.36 -0.65
N ALA A 53 8.84 -7.17 0.34
CA ALA A 53 8.78 -8.03 1.52
C ALA A 53 8.38 -9.48 1.17
N GLY A 54 7.31 -9.65 0.41
CA GLY A 54 6.82 -10.99 0.03
C GLY A 54 7.83 -11.73 -0.83
N ILE A 55 8.49 -11.03 -1.74
CA ILE A 55 9.58 -11.57 -2.56
C ILE A 55 10.75 -12.01 -1.68
N ALA A 56 11.22 -11.13 -0.78
CA ALA A 56 12.33 -11.46 0.13
C ALA A 56 11.98 -12.65 1.05
N ALA A 57 10.73 -12.73 1.53
CA ALA A 57 10.25 -13.85 2.32
C ALA A 57 10.26 -15.16 1.53
N ALA A 58 9.73 -15.14 0.31
CA ALA A 58 9.68 -16.30 -0.56
C ALA A 58 11.08 -16.80 -0.95
N ILE A 59 11.98 -15.87 -1.31
CA ILE A 59 13.39 -16.20 -1.64
C ILE A 59 14.09 -16.82 -0.43
N GLN A 60 13.99 -16.21 0.75
CA GLN A 60 14.65 -16.73 1.95
C GLN A 60 14.14 -18.12 2.31
N ALA A 61 12.83 -18.34 2.29
CA ALA A 61 12.23 -19.65 2.55
C ALA A 61 12.67 -20.71 1.52
N GLY A 62 12.68 -20.36 0.24
CA GLY A 62 13.15 -21.24 -0.85
C GLY A 62 14.63 -21.59 -0.71
N ARG A 63 15.49 -20.63 -0.34
CA ARG A 63 16.92 -20.85 -0.02
C ARG A 63 17.10 -21.79 1.18
N MET A 64 16.14 -21.81 2.12
CA MET A 64 16.07 -22.76 3.23
C MET A 64 15.36 -24.07 2.87
N LYS A 65 15.18 -24.38 1.58
CA LYS A 65 14.65 -25.65 1.03
C LYS A 65 13.19 -25.91 1.39
N LYS A 66 12.39 -24.88 1.60
CA LYS A 66 10.93 -24.99 1.74
C LYS A 66 10.23 -24.85 0.40
N SER A 67 9.13 -25.57 0.22
CA SER A 67 8.20 -25.33 -0.89
C SER A 67 7.44 -24.03 -0.62
N VAL A 68 7.43 -23.10 -1.61
CA VAL A 68 6.83 -21.78 -1.45
C VAL A 68 5.92 -21.46 -2.62
N ILE A 69 4.71 -21.00 -2.32
CA ILE A 69 3.81 -20.36 -3.27
C ILE A 69 3.73 -18.89 -2.92
N LEU A 70 4.06 -18.01 -3.88
CA LEU A 70 3.86 -16.57 -3.80
C LEU A 70 2.64 -16.19 -4.63
N LEU A 71 1.63 -15.63 -3.98
CA LEU A 71 0.38 -15.18 -4.58
C LEU A 71 0.44 -13.67 -4.81
N GLU A 72 0.37 -13.27 -6.08
CA GLU A 72 0.38 -11.85 -6.44
C GLU A 72 -1.00 -11.43 -6.96
N PRO A 73 -1.61 -10.36 -6.39
CA PRO A 73 -2.91 -9.85 -6.83
C PRO A 73 -2.96 -9.31 -8.25
N THR A 74 -1.82 -8.87 -8.80
CA THR A 74 -1.69 -8.30 -10.15
C THR A 74 -0.97 -9.26 -11.10
N GLN A 75 -0.49 -8.78 -12.24
CA GLN A 75 0.37 -9.52 -13.16
C GLN A 75 1.86 -9.20 -12.96
N HIS A 76 2.21 -8.36 -11.97
CA HIS A 76 3.53 -7.81 -11.76
C HIS A 76 3.99 -7.99 -10.32
N VAL A 77 5.21 -8.49 -10.11
CA VAL A 77 5.85 -8.60 -8.80
C VAL A 77 6.82 -7.45 -8.57
N GLY A 78 7.07 -7.10 -7.32
CA GLY A 78 8.01 -6.04 -6.93
C GLY A 78 7.34 -4.84 -6.27
N GLY A 79 6.00 -4.85 -6.17
CA GLY A 79 5.25 -3.79 -5.49
C GLY A 79 5.64 -2.40 -6.01
N MET A 80 5.93 -1.46 -5.13
CA MET A 80 6.30 -0.11 -5.53
C MET A 80 7.64 -0.04 -6.28
N MET A 81 8.60 -0.93 -6.00
CA MET A 81 9.90 -0.92 -6.70
C MET A 81 9.80 -1.29 -8.18
N SER A 82 8.77 -2.02 -8.58
CA SER A 82 8.44 -2.31 -9.99
C SER A 82 7.26 -1.49 -10.50
N SER A 83 6.83 -0.46 -9.76
CA SER A 83 5.62 0.30 -10.08
C SER A 83 5.80 1.80 -9.80
N GLY A 84 6.86 2.38 -10.36
CA GLY A 84 7.11 3.80 -10.39
C GLY A 84 8.12 4.33 -9.37
N LEU A 85 8.34 3.64 -8.24
CA LEU A 85 9.42 3.99 -7.32
C LEU A 85 10.77 3.60 -7.95
N ASN A 86 11.40 4.53 -8.64
CA ASN A 86 12.66 4.31 -9.34
C ASN A 86 13.89 4.63 -8.47
N LYS A 87 13.67 5.01 -7.24
CA LYS A 87 14.69 5.18 -6.21
C LYS A 87 14.10 4.96 -4.82
N THR A 88 14.95 4.66 -3.85
CA THR A 88 14.58 4.73 -2.43
C THR A 88 15.39 5.78 -1.71
N ASP A 89 14.73 6.58 -0.89
CA ASP A 89 15.39 7.61 -0.07
C ASP A 89 16.03 7.00 1.20
N ALA A 90 15.73 5.73 1.50
CA ALA A 90 16.33 5.01 2.61
C ALA A 90 17.72 4.49 2.23
N SER A 91 18.76 5.09 2.84
CA SER A 91 20.14 4.70 2.58
C SER A 91 20.43 3.27 3.05
N PRO A 92 21.08 2.41 2.22
CA PRO A 92 21.48 1.07 2.65
C PRO A 92 22.61 1.08 3.68
N ARG A 93 23.24 2.23 3.90
CA ARG A 93 24.38 2.39 4.82
C ARG A 93 24.25 3.65 5.69
N GLN A 94 24.87 3.56 6.87
CA GLN A 94 25.23 4.73 7.66
C GLN A 94 26.76 4.81 7.72
N GLY A 95 27.33 5.76 6.99
CA GLY A 95 28.77 5.79 6.75
C GLY A 95 29.23 4.51 6.05
N ALA A 96 30.27 3.87 6.55
CA ALA A 96 30.78 2.61 6.01
C ALA A 96 29.95 1.36 6.43
N ARG A 97 29.08 1.48 7.46
CA ARG A 97 28.33 0.33 8.01
C ARG A 97 27.07 0.06 7.20
N ILE A 98 26.86 -1.22 6.88
CA ILE A 98 25.63 -1.70 6.24
C ILE A 98 24.50 -1.66 7.26
N VAL A 99 23.35 -1.11 6.86
CA VAL A 99 22.08 -1.13 7.62
C VAL A 99 21.14 -2.18 7.04
N TYR A 100 20.91 -2.15 5.73
CA TYR A 100 20.05 -3.11 5.04
C TYR A 100 20.91 -4.20 4.40
N GLY A 101 21.15 -5.27 5.16
CA GLY A 101 21.90 -6.44 4.70
C GLY A 101 21.07 -7.46 3.93
N GLY A 102 21.62 -8.64 3.70
CA GLY A 102 20.93 -9.79 3.13
C GLY A 102 20.38 -9.57 1.73
N ILE A 103 19.10 -9.94 1.49
CA ILE A 103 18.45 -9.84 0.17
C ILE A 103 18.31 -8.38 -0.27
N ALA A 104 18.11 -7.44 0.64
CA ALA A 104 18.06 -6.02 0.32
C ALA A 104 19.40 -5.54 -0.24
N GLN A 105 20.51 -5.86 0.45
CA GLN A 105 21.86 -5.55 -0.04
C GLN A 105 22.15 -6.21 -1.38
N GLU A 106 21.76 -7.48 -1.55
CA GLU A 106 21.94 -8.20 -2.82
C GLU A 106 21.26 -7.47 -3.98
N PHE A 107 20.04 -6.97 -3.78
CA PHE A 107 19.32 -6.20 -4.79
C PHE A 107 20.04 -4.89 -5.14
N PHE A 108 20.42 -4.08 -4.14
CA PHE A 108 21.06 -2.79 -4.37
C PHE A 108 22.48 -2.92 -4.93
N ALA A 109 23.22 -3.98 -4.58
CA ALA A 109 24.52 -4.28 -5.18
C ALA A 109 24.38 -4.67 -6.65
N ARG A 110 23.33 -5.44 -7.01
CA ARG A 110 23.03 -5.75 -8.42
C ARG A 110 22.66 -4.49 -9.19
N SER A 111 21.93 -3.55 -8.58
CA SER A 111 21.61 -2.27 -9.20
C SER A 111 22.86 -1.45 -9.47
N ALA A 112 23.74 -1.28 -8.49
CA ALA A 112 25.00 -0.56 -8.65
C ALA A 112 25.84 -1.14 -9.81
N LYS A 113 25.94 -2.46 -9.87
CA LYS A 113 26.67 -3.16 -10.96
C LYS A 113 26.00 -2.92 -12.32
N HIS A 114 24.69 -3.02 -12.41
CA HIS A 114 23.95 -2.87 -13.67
C HIS A 114 24.09 -1.47 -14.26
N TYR A 115 24.02 -0.46 -13.42
CA TYR A 115 24.08 0.95 -13.83
C TYR A 115 25.49 1.57 -13.73
N ASN A 116 26.54 0.75 -13.52
CA ASN A 116 27.93 1.20 -13.39
C ASN A 116 28.10 2.33 -12.36
N GLN A 117 27.38 2.23 -11.23
CA GLN A 117 27.48 3.20 -10.15
C GLN A 117 28.80 3.02 -9.38
N THR A 118 29.35 4.11 -8.86
CA THR A 118 30.66 4.10 -8.16
C THR A 118 30.61 3.48 -6.76
N GLY A 119 29.42 3.41 -6.15
CA GLY A 119 29.22 2.81 -4.83
C GLY A 119 28.98 1.29 -4.87
N PRO A 120 29.14 0.61 -3.75
CA PRO A 120 28.86 -0.83 -3.66
C PRO A 120 27.36 -1.18 -3.77
N GLU A 121 26.47 -0.25 -3.46
CA GLU A 121 25.02 -0.35 -3.62
C GLU A 121 24.47 0.91 -4.28
N SER A 122 23.44 0.77 -5.13
CA SER A 122 22.69 1.89 -5.69
C SER A 122 21.23 1.86 -5.25
N THR A 123 20.76 3.00 -4.77
CA THR A 123 19.34 3.21 -4.44
C THR A 123 18.49 3.59 -5.65
N TYR A 124 19.11 3.77 -6.82
CA TYR A 124 18.47 4.15 -8.08
C TYR A 124 18.36 2.94 -9.00
N PHE A 125 17.20 2.76 -9.63
CA PHE A 125 16.91 1.66 -10.56
C PHE A 125 15.70 2.00 -11.45
N GLU A 126 15.53 1.26 -12.53
CA GLU A 126 14.30 1.30 -13.34
C GLU A 126 13.28 0.27 -12.81
N SER A 127 11.99 0.60 -12.88
CA SER A 127 10.92 -0.32 -12.44
C SER A 127 10.93 -1.65 -13.20
N LYS A 128 11.10 -1.63 -14.52
CA LYS A 128 11.23 -2.84 -15.35
C LYS A 128 12.43 -3.71 -14.98
N TRP A 129 13.57 -3.07 -14.66
CA TRP A 129 14.76 -3.77 -14.21
C TRP A 129 14.57 -4.42 -12.83
N ALA A 130 13.91 -3.69 -11.93
CA ALA A 130 13.60 -4.20 -10.59
C ALA A 130 12.71 -5.45 -10.69
N GLU A 131 11.64 -5.40 -11.50
CA GLU A 131 10.77 -6.56 -11.71
C GLU A 131 11.53 -7.76 -12.29
N ALA A 132 12.33 -7.55 -13.34
CA ALA A 132 13.13 -8.59 -13.96
C ALA A 132 14.11 -9.22 -12.94
N THR A 133 14.76 -8.39 -12.12
CA THR A 133 15.66 -8.83 -11.06
C THR A 133 14.95 -9.66 -10.01
N PHE A 134 13.78 -9.23 -9.54
CA PHE A 134 12.96 -9.98 -8.60
C PHE A 134 12.49 -11.32 -9.18
N LYS A 135 12.03 -11.36 -10.44
CA LYS A 135 11.66 -12.60 -11.12
C LYS A 135 12.83 -13.59 -11.19
N ALA A 136 14.04 -13.10 -11.54
CA ALA A 136 15.24 -13.93 -11.57
C ALA A 136 15.62 -14.49 -10.19
N LEU A 137 15.53 -13.68 -9.13
CA LEU A 137 15.80 -14.11 -7.76
C LEU A 137 14.78 -15.15 -7.27
N LEU A 138 13.49 -14.94 -7.54
CA LEU A 138 12.42 -15.90 -7.22
C LEU A 138 12.64 -17.24 -7.94
N ALA A 139 12.97 -17.20 -9.24
CA ALA A 139 13.25 -18.40 -10.02
C ALA A 139 14.46 -19.16 -9.47
N SER A 140 15.56 -18.46 -9.11
CA SER A 140 16.75 -19.07 -8.51
C SER A 140 16.46 -19.75 -7.17
N ALA A 141 15.48 -19.25 -6.42
CA ALA A 141 15.01 -19.82 -5.16
C ALA A 141 13.90 -20.87 -5.34
N LYS A 142 13.53 -21.22 -6.58
CA LYS A 142 12.48 -22.20 -6.95
C LYS A 142 11.11 -21.84 -6.35
N VAL A 143 10.77 -20.57 -6.28
CA VAL A 143 9.47 -20.10 -5.80
C VAL A 143 8.43 -20.26 -6.90
N ASN A 144 7.26 -20.84 -6.57
CA ASN A 144 6.11 -20.88 -7.45
C ASN A 144 5.31 -19.57 -7.33
N VAL A 145 5.38 -18.72 -8.34
CA VAL A 145 4.64 -17.44 -8.37
C VAL A 145 3.32 -17.65 -9.11
N VAL A 146 2.21 -17.24 -8.48
CA VAL A 146 0.86 -17.35 -9.06
C VAL A 146 0.26 -15.95 -9.10
N TYR A 147 0.08 -15.44 -10.30
CA TYR A 147 -0.44 -14.09 -10.56
C TYR A 147 -1.97 -14.03 -10.59
N GLY A 148 -2.53 -12.81 -10.46
CA GLY A 148 -3.97 -12.57 -10.53
C GLY A 148 -4.75 -13.14 -9.35
N GLN A 149 -4.11 -13.31 -8.19
CA GLN A 149 -4.69 -13.97 -7.03
C GLN A 149 -5.07 -12.97 -5.94
N ARG A 150 -6.33 -12.49 -5.98
CA ARG A 150 -6.88 -11.61 -4.94
C ARG A 150 -7.59 -12.43 -3.88
N ILE A 151 -7.31 -12.17 -2.61
CA ILE A 151 -7.90 -12.93 -1.51
C ILE A 151 -9.39 -12.61 -1.33
N LEU A 152 -10.20 -13.66 -1.29
CA LEU A 152 -11.64 -13.59 -1.02
C LEU A 152 -11.93 -13.88 0.46
N SER A 153 -11.43 -15.02 0.96
CA SER A 153 -11.74 -15.51 2.30
C SER A 153 -10.66 -16.43 2.86
N THR A 154 -10.77 -16.69 4.16
CA THR A 154 -9.92 -17.65 4.88
C THR A 154 -10.76 -18.66 5.65
N VAL A 155 -10.26 -19.90 5.75
CA VAL A 155 -10.77 -20.92 6.69
C VAL A 155 -9.73 -21.12 7.77
N LYS A 156 -10.09 -20.86 9.01
CA LYS A 156 -9.18 -20.99 10.17
C LYS A 156 -9.87 -21.44 11.44
N THR A 157 -9.07 -22.01 12.34
CA THR A 157 -9.24 -22.04 13.80
C THR A 157 -8.26 -21.05 14.40
N THR A 158 -7.37 -21.48 15.29
CA THR A 158 -6.14 -20.75 15.65
C THR A 158 -5.02 -20.92 14.62
N PHE A 159 -5.23 -21.74 13.59
CA PHE A 159 -4.36 -21.89 12.43
C PHE A 159 -5.18 -21.64 11.17
N ILE A 160 -4.65 -20.84 10.25
CA ILE A 160 -5.20 -20.73 8.90
C ILE A 160 -4.99 -22.09 8.23
N LYS A 161 -6.08 -22.69 7.72
CA LYS A 161 -6.08 -23.96 7.02
C LYS A 161 -6.03 -23.78 5.51
N ARG A 162 -6.75 -22.75 5.03
CA ARG A 162 -6.93 -22.48 3.62
C ARG A 162 -7.23 -21.00 3.39
N ILE A 163 -6.72 -20.48 2.30
CA ILE A 163 -7.13 -19.19 1.75
C ILE A 163 -7.77 -19.44 0.38
N THR A 164 -8.87 -18.73 0.11
CA THR A 164 -9.62 -18.81 -1.15
C THR A 164 -9.49 -17.50 -1.88
N MET A 165 -9.18 -17.56 -3.18
CA MET A 165 -9.04 -16.40 -4.04
C MET A 165 -10.34 -16.06 -4.76
N THR A 166 -10.47 -14.83 -5.27
CA THR A 166 -11.61 -14.43 -6.13
C THR A 166 -11.69 -15.23 -7.42
N SER A 167 -10.60 -15.84 -7.86
CA SER A 167 -10.54 -16.79 -8.97
C SER A 167 -11.18 -18.17 -8.66
N GLY A 168 -11.62 -18.40 -7.41
CA GLY A 168 -12.10 -19.70 -6.93
C GLY A 168 -10.99 -20.66 -6.49
N ARG A 169 -9.71 -20.37 -6.79
CA ARG A 169 -8.58 -21.22 -6.39
C ARG A 169 -8.37 -21.20 -4.89
N ASN A 170 -7.93 -22.33 -4.35
CA ASN A 170 -7.60 -22.49 -2.95
C ASN A 170 -6.12 -22.79 -2.75
N PHE A 171 -5.56 -22.22 -1.68
CA PHE A 171 -4.16 -22.43 -1.29
C PHE A 171 -4.07 -22.81 0.18
N CYS A 172 -3.29 -23.86 0.45
CA CYS A 172 -3.08 -24.45 1.74
C CYS A 172 -1.59 -24.41 2.10
N GLY A 173 -1.28 -24.18 3.36
CA GLY A 173 0.11 -24.12 3.83
C GLY A 173 0.24 -24.35 5.32
N SER A 174 1.44 -24.73 5.75
CA SER A 174 1.77 -24.80 7.18
C SER A 174 1.88 -23.41 7.80
N VAL A 175 2.50 -22.46 7.06
CA VAL A 175 2.65 -21.06 7.46
C VAL A 175 2.16 -20.15 6.33
N PHE A 176 1.54 -19.04 6.72
CA PHE A 176 1.11 -17.97 5.85
C PHE A 176 1.88 -16.68 6.16
N ILE A 177 2.18 -15.89 5.13
CA ILE A 177 2.81 -14.57 5.26
C ILE A 177 1.93 -13.56 4.55
N ASP A 178 1.43 -12.55 5.27
CA ASP A 178 0.75 -11.40 4.68
C ASP A 178 1.77 -10.31 4.37
N ALA A 179 2.16 -10.21 3.11
CA ALA A 179 3.07 -9.20 2.60
C ALA A 179 2.35 -8.15 1.73
N SER A 180 1.03 -8.07 1.79
CA SER A 180 0.28 -7.01 1.11
C SER A 180 0.43 -5.67 1.83
N TYR A 181 0.37 -4.56 1.08
CA TYR A 181 0.41 -3.21 1.68
C TYR A 181 -0.85 -2.92 2.50
N GLU A 182 -1.99 -3.49 2.11
CA GLU A 182 -3.29 -3.29 2.74
C GLU A 182 -3.51 -4.17 3.99
N GLY A 183 -2.70 -5.21 4.19
CA GLY A 183 -2.91 -6.20 5.25
C GLY A 183 -4.15 -7.06 5.00
N ASP A 184 -4.39 -7.43 3.74
CA ASP A 184 -5.65 -8.07 3.36
C ASP A 184 -5.80 -9.50 3.88
N LEU A 185 -4.73 -10.30 3.93
CA LEU A 185 -4.80 -11.66 4.45
C LEU A 185 -5.08 -11.65 5.97
N MET A 186 -4.39 -10.81 6.75
CA MET A 186 -4.64 -10.70 8.19
C MET A 186 -6.06 -10.22 8.49
N PHE A 187 -6.59 -9.30 7.68
CA PHE A 187 -7.96 -8.81 7.81
C PHE A 187 -8.98 -9.91 7.51
N LYS A 188 -8.81 -10.64 6.40
CA LYS A 188 -9.66 -11.81 6.06
C LYS A 188 -9.54 -12.92 7.10
N ALA A 189 -8.38 -13.05 7.75
CA ALA A 189 -8.17 -13.97 8.86
C ALA A 189 -8.74 -13.44 10.19
N ARG A 190 -9.41 -12.29 10.21
CA ARG A 190 -10.00 -11.68 11.41
C ARG A 190 -8.99 -11.52 12.55
N VAL A 191 -7.79 -11.05 12.21
CA VAL A 191 -6.78 -10.65 13.17
C VAL A 191 -7.05 -9.20 13.58
N SER A 192 -6.74 -8.83 14.81
CA SER A 192 -6.91 -7.45 15.30
C SER A 192 -6.03 -6.49 14.52
N THR A 193 -6.66 -5.45 14.00
CA THR A 193 -5.99 -4.39 13.22
C THR A 193 -6.44 -3.01 13.69
N VAL A 194 -5.63 -2.01 13.42
CA VAL A 194 -5.93 -0.59 13.64
C VAL A 194 -5.78 0.17 12.32
N LEU A 195 -6.59 1.22 12.17
CA LEU A 195 -6.57 2.13 11.03
C LEU A 195 -6.48 3.57 11.56
N GLY A 196 -5.74 4.45 10.86
CA GLY A 196 -5.59 5.84 11.27
C GLY A 196 -4.52 6.06 12.34
N ARG A 197 -4.67 7.13 13.10
CA ARG A 197 -3.72 7.60 14.12
C ARG A 197 -4.19 7.25 15.53
N GLU A 198 -3.31 6.73 16.35
CA GLU A 198 -3.53 6.59 17.80
C GLU A 198 -3.41 7.96 18.47
N SER A 199 -4.03 8.12 19.66
CA SER A 199 -3.82 9.31 20.48
C SER A 199 -2.41 9.34 21.07
N ARG A 200 -1.92 10.53 21.39
CA ARG A 200 -0.65 10.73 22.13
C ARG A 200 -0.58 9.92 23.41
N THR A 201 -1.69 9.79 24.11
CA THR A 201 -1.75 9.09 25.40
C THR A 201 -1.67 7.58 25.28
N GLN A 202 -2.04 7.00 24.11
CA GLN A 202 -2.11 5.54 23.96
C GLN A 202 -0.75 4.85 24.12
N TYR A 203 0.31 5.44 23.57
CA TYR A 203 1.69 4.94 23.64
C TYR A 203 2.67 5.97 24.18
N ALA A 204 2.19 7.08 24.74
CA ALA A 204 2.98 8.21 25.23
C ALA A 204 3.92 8.79 24.14
N GLU A 205 3.43 8.88 22.89
CA GLU A 205 4.18 9.36 21.73
C GLU A 205 3.96 10.86 21.53
N LYS A 206 5.05 11.60 21.31
CA LYS A 206 5.01 13.07 21.14
C LYS A 206 4.30 13.47 19.86
N ASP A 207 4.56 12.75 18.75
CA ASP A 207 4.13 13.13 17.41
C ASP A 207 2.88 12.37 16.94
N ALA A 208 2.19 11.64 17.87
CA ALA A 208 0.97 10.91 17.58
C ALA A 208 -0.29 11.77 17.54
N GLY A 209 -1.33 11.21 16.90
CA GLY A 209 -2.68 11.78 16.84
C GLY A 209 -2.84 12.89 15.81
N ALA A 210 -4.00 13.55 15.85
CA ALA A 210 -4.32 14.67 14.98
C ALA A 210 -3.29 15.80 15.14
N GLN A 211 -2.85 16.35 14.03
CA GLN A 211 -1.87 17.44 14.01
C GLN A 211 -2.56 18.81 13.91
N LEU A 212 -1.80 19.88 14.13
CA LEU A 212 -2.27 21.22 13.89
C LEU A 212 -2.63 21.38 12.41
N LEU A 213 -3.74 22.06 12.14
CA LEU A 213 -4.11 22.45 10.79
C LEU A 213 -3.46 23.81 10.46
N GLU A 214 -2.69 23.83 9.39
CA GLU A 214 -1.93 24.99 8.97
C GLU A 214 -2.31 25.41 7.55
N LYS A 215 -2.16 26.71 7.26
CA LYS A 215 -2.30 27.22 5.91
C LYS A 215 -1.16 26.71 5.03
N PRO A 216 -1.35 26.57 3.73
CA PRO A 216 -0.24 26.43 2.81
C PRO A 216 0.85 27.46 3.03
N GLU A 217 2.11 27.07 2.86
CA GLU A 217 3.27 27.95 3.03
C GLU A 217 4.17 27.95 1.80
N LEU A 218 4.99 28.98 1.68
CA LEU A 218 5.87 29.23 0.53
C LEU A 218 7.27 28.62 0.69
N GLY A 219 7.49 27.71 1.63
CA GLY A 219 8.78 27.05 1.85
C GLY A 219 9.77 27.87 2.70
N ASP A 220 9.47 29.10 3.02
CA ASP A 220 10.20 29.95 3.99
C ASP A 220 9.36 30.23 5.25
N GLY A 221 8.26 29.52 5.41
CA GLY A 221 7.32 29.69 6.50
C GLY A 221 6.26 30.78 6.28
N THR A 222 6.28 31.50 5.15
CA THR A 222 5.25 32.49 4.86
C THR A 222 3.94 31.78 4.48
N ALA A 223 2.94 31.86 5.36
CA ALA A 223 1.61 31.31 5.11
C ALA A 223 0.87 32.07 4.01
N ILE A 224 0.21 31.32 3.12
CA ILE A 224 -0.66 31.87 2.07
C ILE A 224 -2.12 31.51 2.35
N THR A 225 -3.03 32.29 1.77
CA THR A 225 -4.45 32.11 1.97
C THR A 225 -5.10 31.65 0.65
N ILE A 226 -5.68 30.44 0.68
CA ILE A 226 -6.41 29.88 -0.45
C ILE A 226 -7.89 29.82 -0.10
N ASP A 227 -8.71 30.49 -0.90
CA ASP A 227 -10.17 30.42 -0.79
C ASP A 227 -10.64 28.99 -1.11
N PRO A 228 -11.46 28.35 -0.26
CA PRO A 228 -11.90 26.97 -0.46
C PRO A 228 -13.10 26.79 -1.38
N TYR A 229 -13.78 27.89 -1.77
CA TYR A 229 -15.07 27.80 -2.45
C TYR A 229 -14.94 27.80 -3.96
N VAL A 230 -15.86 27.14 -4.66
CA VAL A 230 -15.88 27.11 -6.14
C VAL A 230 -15.93 28.54 -6.70
N VAL A 231 -16.83 29.37 -6.18
CA VAL A 231 -16.82 30.81 -6.42
C VAL A 231 -16.18 31.50 -5.22
N PRO A 232 -15.00 32.13 -5.39
CA PRO A 232 -14.28 32.74 -4.27
C PRO A 232 -15.16 33.67 -3.42
N GLY A 233 -15.05 33.55 -2.09
CA GLY A 233 -15.85 34.30 -1.12
C GLY A 233 -17.30 33.85 -0.97
N ASN A 234 -17.79 32.87 -1.72
CA ASN A 234 -19.17 32.39 -1.67
C ASN A 234 -19.28 30.95 -1.13
N PRO A 235 -19.55 30.74 0.18
CA PRO A 235 -19.71 29.41 0.76
C PRO A 235 -20.82 28.57 0.12
N SER A 236 -21.88 29.21 -0.41
CA SER A 236 -23.01 28.51 -1.04
C SER A 236 -22.63 27.87 -2.39
N SER A 237 -21.48 28.22 -2.97
CA SER A 237 -21.02 27.63 -4.22
C SER A 237 -20.41 26.22 -4.08
N GLY A 238 -20.24 25.74 -2.84
CA GLY A 238 -19.56 24.49 -2.54
C GLY A 238 -18.04 24.64 -2.49
N LEU A 239 -17.34 23.53 -2.17
CA LEU A 239 -15.89 23.49 -2.01
C LEU A 239 -15.21 23.06 -3.32
N ILE A 240 -14.01 23.59 -3.55
CA ILE A 240 -13.15 23.10 -4.64
C ILE A 240 -12.78 21.62 -4.39
N PRO A 241 -12.58 20.81 -5.45
CA PRO A 241 -12.22 19.41 -5.32
C PRO A 241 -10.98 19.18 -4.47
N GLY A 242 -10.99 18.11 -3.68
CA GLY A 242 -9.91 17.76 -2.77
C GLY A 242 -9.96 18.45 -1.39
N VAL A 243 -10.87 19.40 -1.19
CA VAL A 243 -11.15 20.04 0.10
C VAL A 243 -12.46 19.52 0.65
N ILE A 244 -12.51 19.22 1.95
CA ILE A 244 -13.74 18.74 2.63
C ILE A 244 -14.07 19.66 3.81
N THR A 245 -15.26 19.44 4.39
CA THR A 245 -15.62 20.06 5.68
C THR A 245 -15.42 19.01 6.77
N GLU A 246 -14.33 19.10 7.50
CA GLU A 246 -14.08 18.30 8.68
C GLU A 246 -13.54 19.22 9.78
N LYS A 247 -14.15 19.13 10.97
CA LYS A 247 -13.70 19.93 12.10
C LYS A 247 -12.33 19.46 12.57
N GLN A 248 -11.46 20.40 12.87
CA GLN A 248 -10.20 20.11 13.55
C GLN A 248 -10.48 19.37 14.85
N LYS A 249 -9.85 18.21 15.03
CA LYS A 249 -9.84 17.51 16.31
C LYS A 249 -8.80 18.12 17.23
N PRO A 250 -8.93 17.97 18.55
CA PRO A 250 -7.88 18.36 19.47
C PRO A 250 -6.54 17.73 19.08
N VAL A 251 -5.49 18.54 19.05
CA VAL A 251 -4.13 18.05 18.69
C VAL A 251 -3.74 16.90 19.60
N GLY A 252 -3.23 15.81 19.01
CA GLY A 252 -2.87 14.60 19.72
C GLY A 252 -4.03 13.62 19.99
N SER A 253 -5.26 13.92 19.54
CA SER A 253 -6.38 12.96 19.63
C SER A 253 -6.33 11.93 18.51
N ALA A 254 -6.90 10.74 18.74
CA ALA A 254 -6.99 9.68 17.73
C ALA A 254 -7.97 10.05 16.60
N ASP A 255 -7.68 9.56 15.38
CA ASP A 255 -8.58 9.62 14.25
C ASP A 255 -8.40 8.42 13.30
N THR A 256 -9.19 8.38 12.21
CA THR A 256 -9.14 7.33 11.19
C THR A 256 -8.53 7.80 9.87
N ASN A 257 -7.94 8.99 9.84
CA ASN A 257 -7.34 9.56 8.65
C ASN A 257 -6.08 8.78 8.26
N LEU A 258 -5.86 8.65 6.96
CA LEU A 258 -4.69 7.99 6.38
C LEU A 258 -3.95 8.98 5.49
N MET A 259 -2.63 8.79 5.41
CA MET A 259 -1.79 9.56 4.49
C MET A 259 -2.35 9.53 3.07
N ALA A 260 -2.30 10.66 2.38
CA ALA A 260 -2.71 10.77 0.98
C ALA A 260 -2.02 9.73 0.09
N TYR A 261 -2.74 9.23 -0.91
CA TYR A 261 -2.23 8.27 -1.89
C TYR A 261 -1.94 8.97 -3.22
N ASN A 262 -0.95 8.46 -3.93
CA ASN A 262 -0.66 8.88 -5.30
C ASN A 262 -0.15 7.71 -6.15
N TYR A 263 0.25 7.99 -7.39
CA TYR A 263 1.15 7.14 -8.15
C TYR A 263 2.54 7.78 -8.20
N ARG A 264 3.59 6.96 -8.14
CA ARG A 264 4.96 7.38 -8.46
C ARG A 264 5.11 7.26 -9.98
N ILE A 265 5.53 8.33 -10.63
CA ILE A 265 5.49 8.41 -12.10
C ILE A 265 6.91 8.50 -12.66
N CYS A 266 7.23 7.58 -13.58
CA CYS A 266 8.43 7.68 -14.40
C CYS A 266 8.18 8.65 -15.55
N VAL A 267 8.99 9.71 -15.63
CA VAL A 267 8.98 10.64 -16.76
C VAL A 267 10.38 10.84 -17.34
N THR A 268 10.45 11.28 -18.60
CA THR A 268 11.70 11.62 -19.28
C THR A 268 11.49 12.84 -20.17
N ASP A 269 12.55 13.62 -20.34
CA ASP A 269 12.63 14.72 -21.30
C ASP A 269 13.31 14.32 -22.62
N ASN A 270 13.64 13.05 -22.78
CA ASN A 270 14.19 12.52 -24.02
C ASN A 270 13.07 12.25 -25.04
N PRO A 271 12.96 13.03 -26.16
CA PRO A 271 11.85 12.91 -27.12
C PRO A 271 11.76 11.52 -27.78
N ALA A 272 12.88 10.79 -27.88
CA ALA A 272 12.92 9.46 -28.49
C ALA A 272 12.41 8.35 -27.53
N LYS A 273 12.23 8.68 -26.25
CA LYS A 273 11.90 7.70 -25.18
C LYS A 273 10.66 8.08 -24.37
N GLN A 274 9.88 9.06 -24.83
CA GLN A 274 8.72 9.52 -24.09
C GLN A 274 7.39 9.25 -24.81
N VAL A 275 6.35 9.08 -24.01
CA VAL A 275 4.95 9.19 -24.44
C VAL A 275 4.40 10.49 -23.87
N PRO A 276 3.94 11.43 -24.72
CA PRO A 276 3.47 12.73 -24.26
C PRO A 276 2.31 12.62 -23.28
N PHE A 277 2.24 13.52 -22.31
CA PHE A 277 1.09 13.63 -21.42
C PHE A 277 -0.18 13.94 -22.21
N SER A 278 -1.15 13.06 -22.19
CA SER A 278 -2.43 13.19 -22.88
C SER A 278 -3.53 13.65 -21.94
N ARG A 279 -4.57 14.26 -22.52
CA ARG A 279 -5.78 14.61 -21.77
C ARG A 279 -6.56 13.35 -21.40
N PRO A 280 -6.85 13.10 -20.11
CA PRO A 280 -7.76 12.02 -19.72
C PRO A 280 -9.16 12.25 -20.31
N SER A 281 -9.88 11.17 -20.58
CA SER A 281 -11.25 11.26 -21.17
C SER A 281 -12.25 11.95 -20.24
N ASP A 282 -12.03 11.85 -18.94
CA ASP A 282 -12.84 12.44 -17.86
C ASP A 282 -12.19 13.70 -17.26
N TYR A 283 -11.29 14.36 -18.02
CA TYR A 283 -10.61 15.57 -17.58
C TYR A 283 -11.59 16.70 -17.27
N ASP A 284 -11.56 17.15 -16.04
CA ASP A 284 -12.25 18.34 -15.57
C ASP A 284 -11.23 19.30 -14.96
N VAL A 285 -11.10 20.50 -15.54
CA VAL A 285 -10.15 21.53 -15.10
C VAL A 285 -10.39 21.95 -13.64
N MET A 286 -11.63 21.86 -13.15
CA MET A 286 -11.96 22.18 -11.76
C MET A 286 -11.27 21.29 -10.75
N GLN A 287 -10.88 20.07 -11.12
CA GLN A 287 -10.09 19.20 -10.25
C GLN A 287 -8.73 19.81 -9.87
N TYR A 288 -8.23 20.77 -10.63
CA TYR A 288 -6.93 21.43 -10.45
C TYR A 288 -7.07 22.88 -9.98
N GLU A 289 -8.27 23.30 -9.56
CA GLU A 289 -8.51 24.66 -9.07
C GLU A 289 -7.64 25.01 -7.87
N GLY A 290 -7.45 24.05 -6.93
CA GLY A 290 -6.52 24.22 -5.81
C GLY A 290 -5.08 24.43 -6.28
N VAL A 291 -4.63 23.71 -7.31
CA VAL A 291 -3.30 23.90 -7.93
C VAL A 291 -3.19 25.29 -8.54
N ALA A 292 -4.21 25.72 -9.30
CA ALA A 292 -4.23 27.03 -9.94
C ALA A 292 -4.14 28.17 -8.92
N ARG A 293 -4.93 28.12 -7.85
CA ARG A 293 -4.91 29.13 -6.79
C ARG A 293 -3.58 29.14 -6.04
N PHE A 294 -3.05 27.96 -5.70
CA PHE A 294 -1.76 27.88 -5.04
C PHE A 294 -0.62 28.43 -5.90
N THR A 295 -0.56 28.08 -7.19
CA THR A 295 0.46 28.58 -8.10
C THR A 295 0.31 30.09 -8.38
N ASN A 296 -0.92 30.62 -8.42
CA ASN A 296 -1.17 32.06 -8.51
C ASN A 296 -0.63 32.81 -7.29
N GLU A 297 -0.83 32.28 -6.08
CA GLU A 297 -0.28 32.89 -4.87
C GLU A 297 1.26 32.92 -4.86
N LEU A 298 1.91 31.84 -5.37
CA LEU A 298 3.36 31.84 -5.56
C LEU A 298 3.83 32.95 -6.51
N LEU A 299 3.09 33.20 -7.59
CA LEU A 299 3.42 34.22 -8.57
C LEU A 299 3.19 35.64 -8.02
N THR A 300 2.05 35.89 -7.38
CA THR A 300 1.66 37.21 -6.85
C THR A 300 2.48 37.61 -5.63
N SER A 301 3.03 36.64 -4.88
CA SER A 301 3.96 36.89 -3.79
C SER A 301 5.36 37.35 -4.22
N GLY A 302 5.62 37.44 -5.54
CA GLY A 302 6.92 37.83 -6.09
C GLY A 302 8.02 36.77 -6.05
N ARG A 303 7.69 35.53 -5.61
CA ARG A 303 8.68 34.43 -5.48
C ARG A 303 8.87 33.66 -6.78
N GLY A 304 7.93 33.81 -7.70
CA GLY A 304 7.92 33.06 -8.94
C GLY A 304 7.51 31.60 -8.76
N LEU A 305 7.32 30.92 -9.86
CA LEU A 305 7.01 29.51 -9.93
C LEU A 305 8.13 28.80 -10.69
N SER A 306 8.72 27.76 -10.08
CA SER A 306 9.74 26.96 -10.76
C SER A 306 9.19 26.43 -12.10
N PRO A 307 9.91 26.58 -13.22
CA PRO A 307 9.51 25.95 -14.48
C PRO A 307 9.23 24.45 -14.35
N ARG A 308 9.97 23.75 -13.48
CA ARG A 308 9.82 22.31 -13.17
C ARG A 308 8.81 21.99 -12.05
N TYR A 309 7.90 22.91 -11.72
CA TYR A 309 6.95 22.72 -10.61
C TYR A 309 6.20 21.37 -10.69
N PHE A 310 5.74 20.97 -11.88
CA PHE A 310 4.98 19.74 -12.09
C PHE A 310 5.85 18.47 -12.13
N ILE A 311 7.12 18.60 -12.44
CA ILE A 311 8.04 17.46 -12.63
C ILE A 311 8.94 17.28 -11.40
N GLY A 312 9.39 18.38 -10.80
CA GLY A 312 10.42 18.36 -9.76
C GLY A 312 11.81 18.06 -10.30
N ASN A 313 12.75 17.80 -9.38
CA ASN A 313 14.17 17.57 -9.71
C ASN A 313 14.61 16.14 -9.36
N GLY A 314 13.67 15.20 -9.27
CA GLY A 314 13.91 13.83 -8.83
C GLY A 314 14.56 12.93 -9.90
N THR A 315 15.78 13.26 -10.33
CA THR A 315 16.54 12.39 -11.26
C THR A 315 16.79 11.00 -10.67
N THR A 316 16.79 10.01 -11.55
CA THR A 316 17.09 8.62 -11.22
C THR A 316 18.26 8.12 -12.07
N VAL A 317 18.17 6.90 -12.62
CA VAL A 317 19.15 6.36 -13.55
C VAL A 317 18.85 6.79 -14.98
N LEU A 318 19.88 6.90 -15.80
CA LEU A 318 19.79 7.30 -17.21
C LEU A 318 19.15 8.71 -17.34
N ASP A 319 18.23 8.87 -18.29
CA ASP A 319 17.48 10.10 -18.57
C ASP A 319 16.06 10.07 -17.98
N LYS A 320 15.87 9.38 -16.84
CA LYS A 320 14.56 9.21 -16.17
C LYS A 320 14.48 10.01 -14.89
N TYR A 321 13.25 10.40 -14.56
CA TYR A 321 12.90 11.13 -13.35
C TYR A 321 11.77 10.39 -12.63
N ASP A 322 11.80 10.42 -11.30
CA ASP A 322 10.78 9.87 -10.42
C ASP A 322 9.93 11.00 -9.85
N VAL A 323 8.71 11.17 -10.37
CA VAL A 323 7.79 12.19 -9.87
C VAL A 323 6.99 11.63 -8.71
N ASN A 324 7.17 12.28 -7.55
CA ASN A 324 6.38 12.05 -6.34
C ASN A 324 5.37 13.21 -6.17
N SER A 325 4.96 13.49 -4.93
CA SER A 325 4.17 14.65 -4.55
C SER A 325 5.06 15.87 -4.31
N ASN A 326 4.53 17.04 -4.65
CA ASN A 326 5.04 18.32 -4.14
C ASN A 326 4.30 18.68 -2.84
N PRO A 327 4.80 19.65 -2.05
CA PRO A 327 4.03 20.20 -0.96
C PRO A 327 2.67 20.75 -1.44
N TRP A 328 1.64 20.64 -0.62
CA TRP A 328 0.31 21.21 -0.77
C TRP A 328 -0.49 20.60 -1.93
N PHE A 329 -0.79 21.33 -2.99
CA PHE A 329 -1.59 20.84 -4.12
C PHE A 329 -0.72 20.15 -5.18
N SER A 330 -0.75 18.83 -5.22
CA SER A 330 0.13 18.01 -6.07
C SER A 330 -0.59 16.73 -6.55
N THR A 331 0.19 15.68 -6.81
CA THR A 331 -0.33 14.35 -7.14
C THR A 331 -0.90 13.59 -5.94
N ASP A 332 -0.71 14.06 -4.70
CA ASP A 332 -1.30 13.46 -3.51
C ASP A 332 -2.82 13.69 -3.47
N VAL A 333 -3.57 12.59 -3.44
CA VAL A 333 -5.04 12.62 -3.38
C VAL A 333 -5.48 12.26 -1.95
N PHE A 334 -6.08 13.23 -1.30
CA PHE A 334 -6.54 13.14 0.08
C PHE A 334 -7.87 12.37 0.21
N HIS A 335 -8.19 11.93 1.41
CA HIS A 335 -9.48 11.38 1.86
C HIS A 335 -9.93 10.05 1.21
N LEU A 336 -9.13 9.45 0.33
CA LEU A 336 -9.47 8.19 -0.32
C LEU A 336 -8.93 6.94 0.39
N GLY A 337 -7.94 7.07 1.25
CA GLY A 337 -7.22 5.94 1.86
C GLY A 337 -8.13 4.99 2.65
N ALA A 338 -8.98 5.51 3.54
CA ALA A 338 -9.87 4.69 4.36
C ALA A 338 -10.91 3.95 3.50
N ALA A 339 -11.49 4.62 2.49
CA ALA A 339 -12.42 4.02 1.55
C ALA A 339 -11.72 2.94 0.68
N TYR A 340 -10.49 3.18 0.26
CA TYR A 340 -9.69 2.20 -0.47
C TYR A 340 -9.42 0.96 0.36
N VAL A 341 -8.89 1.13 1.57
CA VAL A 341 -8.52 0.01 2.44
C VAL A 341 -9.73 -0.84 2.81
N ASN A 342 -10.87 -0.22 3.15
CA ASN A 342 -12.08 -0.93 3.57
C ASN A 342 -12.98 -1.36 2.41
N GLY A 343 -12.71 -0.89 1.21
CA GLY A 343 -13.51 -1.14 0.01
C GLY A 343 -13.43 -2.57 -0.51
N THR A 344 -14.48 -2.97 -1.21
CA THR A 344 -14.45 -4.13 -2.10
C THR A 344 -13.47 -3.90 -3.24
N GLU A 345 -13.07 -4.96 -3.95
CA GLU A 345 -12.15 -4.79 -5.08
C GLU A 345 -12.70 -3.85 -6.17
N ALA A 346 -14.01 -3.92 -6.43
CA ALA A 346 -14.66 -2.99 -7.37
C ALA A 346 -14.55 -1.53 -6.91
N GLN A 347 -14.74 -1.25 -5.63
CA GLN A 347 -14.57 0.09 -5.06
C GLN A 347 -13.10 0.55 -5.10
N ARG A 348 -12.16 -0.34 -4.77
CA ARG A 348 -10.71 -0.06 -4.90
C ARG A 348 -10.34 0.27 -6.34
N GLU A 349 -10.89 -0.46 -7.32
CA GLU A 349 -10.64 -0.20 -8.73
C GLU A 349 -11.17 1.18 -9.16
N GLN A 350 -12.35 1.58 -8.70
CA GLN A 350 -12.86 2.94 -8.97
C GLN A 350 -11.94 4.02 -8.37
N ILE A 351 -11.43 3.79 -7.16
CA ILE A 351 -10.50 4.73 -6.52
C ILE A 351 -9.17 4.78 -7.28
N ARG A 352 -8.62 3.63 -7.72
CA ARG A 352 -7.40 3.59 -8.56
C ARG A 352 -7.58 4.37 -9.85
N LYS A 353 -8.71 4.18 -10.54
CA LYS A 353 -9.04 4.95 -11.75
C LYS A 353 -9.13 6.45 -11.48
N LYS A 354 -9.77 6.85 -10.38
CA LYS A 354 -9.86 8.26 -9.99
C LYS A 354 -8.49 8.88 -9.73
N ILE A 355 -7.61 8.20 -8.96
CA ILE A 355 -6.26 8.71 -8.70
C ILE A 355 -5.43 8.74 -9.98
N ARG A 356 -5.56 7.71 -10.86
CA ARG A 356 -4.88 7.67 -12.15
C ARG A 356 -5.31 8.85 -13.04
N SER A 357 -6.60 9.06 -13.22
CA SER A 357 -7.14 10.14 -14.03
C SER A 357 -6.72 11.51 -13.49
N TYR A 358 -6.81 11.72 -12.17
CA TYR A 358 -6.32 12.94 -11.52
C TYR A 358 -4.83 13.16 -11.80
N THR A 359 -3.98 12.13 -11.64
CA THR A 359 -2.54 12.25 -11.88
C THR A 359 -2.22 12.56 -13.33
N MET A 360 -2.88 11.90 -14.29
CA MET A 360 -2.71 12.19 -15.73
C MET A 360 -3.12 13.62 -16.06
N GLY A 361 -4.25 14.06 -15.54
CA GLY A 361 -4.75 15.41 -15.76
C GLY A 361 -3.92 16.49 -15.06
N TYR A 362 -3.22 16.17 -13.95
CA TYR A 362 -2.29 17.09 -13.30
C TYR A 362 -1.14 17.49 -14.22
N PHE A 363 -0.54 16.53 -14.95
CA PHE A 363 0.49 16.83 -15.94
C PHE A 363 -0.09 17.52 -17.19
N TYR A 364 -1.28 17.12 -17.63
CA TYR A 364 -1.97 17.80 -18.73
C TYR A 364 -2.27 19.26 -18.37
N PHE A 365 -2.79 19.53 -17.18
CA PHE A 365 -2.99 20.87 -16.64
C PHE A 365 -1.66 21.67 -16.64
N GLY A 366 -0.59 21.10 -16.12
CA GLY A 366 0.73 21.72 -16.03
C GLY A 366 1.30 22.17 -17.39
N ARG A 367 0.96 21.46 -18.48
CA ARG A 367 1.43 21.82 -19.83
C ARG A 367 0.49 22.72 -20.62
N THR A 368 -0.79 22.86 -20.23
CA THR A 368 -1.80 23.48 -21.10
C THR A 368 -2.59 24.63 -20.47
N ASP A 369 -2.68 24.71 -19.14
CA ASP A 369 -3.56 25.71 -18.51
C ASP A 369 -3.00 27.13 -18.66
N PRO A 370 -3.77 28.08 -19.27
CA PRO A 370 -3.28 29.43 -19.54
C PRO A 370 -3.03 30.28 -18.28
N ARG A 371 -3.52 29.89 -17.13
CA ARG A 371 -3.25 30.57 -15.84
C ARG A 371 -1.81 30.36 -15.37
N LEU A 372 -1.13 29.32 -15.88
CA LEU A 372 0.28 29.07 -15.57
C LEU A 372 1.20 29.90 -16.48
N PRO A 373 2.37 30.35 -16.00
CA PRO A 373 3.38 30.99 -16.82
C PRO A 373 3.78 30.14 -18.03
N GLN A 374 4.05 30.77 -19.17
CA GLN A 374 4.49 30.08 -20.38
C GLN A 374 5.70 29.17 -20.13
N ALA A 375 6.69 29.67 -19.37
CA ALA A 375 7.90 28.89 -19.05
C ALA A 375 7.59 27.58 -18.31
N VAL A 376 6.57 27.56 -17.43
CA VAL A 376 6.13 26.35 -16.71
C VAL A 376 5.46 25.38 -17.68
N ARG A 377 4.58 25.88 -18.55
CA ARG A 377 3.91 25.06 -19.57
C ARG A 377 4.91 24.43 -20.54
N ASP A 378 5.83 25.24 -21.05
CA ASP A 378 6.86 24.81 -21.99
C ASP A 378 7.81 23.79 -21.37
N GLU A 379 8.25 24.00 -20.11
CA GLU A 379 9.09 23.04 -19.42
C GLU A 379 8.33 21.74 -19.17
N THR A 380 7.08 21.80 -18.68
CA THR A 380 6.25 20.61 -18.49
C THR A 380 6.01 19.85 -19.79
N ALA A 381 5.85 20.57 -20.90
CA ALA A 381 5.62 19.97 -22.23
C ALA A 381 6.84 19.26 -22.81
N LYS A 382 8.05 19.52 -22.30
CA LYS A 382 9.26 18.76 -22.67
C LYS A 382 9.25 17.32 -22.16
N PHE A 383 8.45 17.05 -21.12
CA PHE A 383 8.39 15.75 -20.48
C PHE A 383 7.22 14.91 -20.97
N GLY A 384 7.40 13.59 -20.86
CA GLY A 384 6.35 12.60 -21.06
C GLY A 384 6.62 11.37 -20.21
N TYR A 385 5.68 10.43 -20.22
CA TYR A 385 5.86 9.14 -19.56
C TYR A 385 7.02 8.36 -20.20
N CYS A 386 7.79 7.59 -19.42
CA CYS A 386 8.84 6.73 -19.95
C CYS A 386 8.24 5.67 -20.88
N ALA A 387 8.56 5.71 -22.19
CA ALA A 387 7.96 4.84 -23.19
C ALA A 387 8.32 3.35 -23.02
N ASP A 388 9.40 3.06 -22.31
CA ASP A 388 9.93 1.72 -22.07
C ASP A 388 9.57 1.15 -20.67
N GLU A 389 8.74 1.88 -19.92
CA GLU A 389 8.19 1.44 -18.64
C GLU A 389 6.68 1.20 -18.75
N PHE A 390 6.16 0.17 -18.07
CA PHE A 390 4.72 -0.11 -17.96
C PHE A 390 4.01 -0.20 -19.31
N VAL A 391 4.68 -0.76 -20.31
CA VAL A 391 4.21 -0.75 -21.73
C VAL A 391 2.85 -1.40 -21.87
N ASP A 392 2.57 -2.45 -21.14
CA ASP A 392 1.31 -3.18 -21.12
C ASP A 392 0.19 -2.49 -20.29
N ASN A 393 0.50 -1.36 -19.64
CA ASN A 393 -0.46 -0.52 -18.89
C ASN A 393 -0.54 0.93 -19.41
N GLY A 394 -0.18 1.16 -20.67
CA GLY A 394 -0.19 2.50 -21.28
C GLY A 394 0.84 3.44 -20.67
N ASN A 395 2.02 2.91 -20.36
CA ASN A 395 3.18 3.61 -19.78
C ASN A 395 2.89 4.27 -18.43
N PHE A 396 1.89 3.75 -17.71
CA PHE A 396 1.48 4.23 -16.39
C PHE A 396 1.71 3.13 -15.33
N PRO A 397 2.16 3.47 -14.10
CA PRO A 397 2.48 2.49 -13.06
C PRO A 397 1.31 1.57 -12.72
N TYR A 398 1.61 0.31 -12.37
CA TYR A 398 0.63 -0.72 -12.09
C TYR A 398 -0.11 -0.54 -10.77
N GLN A 399 0.55 0.10 -9.78
CA GLN A 399 0.09 0.14 -8.40
C GLN A 399 0.06 1.55 -7.83
N VAL A 400 -1.03 1.89 -7.15
CA VAL A 400 -1.11 3.10 -6.32
C VAL A 400 -0.15 2.99 -5.12
N TYR A 401 0.48 4.07 -4.74
CA TYR A 401 1.33 4.14 -3.56
C TYR A 401 0.46 4.20 -2.30
N VAL A 402 0.22 3.04 -1.72
CA VAL A 402 -0.44 2.88 -0.42
C VAL A 402 0.57 3.17 0.67
N ARG A 403 0.69 4.44 1.08
CA ARG A 403 1.66 4.86 2.09
C ARG A 403 1.37 4.30 3.47
N GLN A 404 0.10 4.08 3.77
CA GLN A 404 -0.38 3.49 5.01
C GLN A 404 -1.75 2.84 4.79
N ALA A 405 -1.97 1.71 5.45
CA ALA A 405 -3.25 1.01 5.48
C ALA A 405 -3.53 0.50 6.89
N ARG A 406 -4.10 -0.70 7.02
CA ARG A 406 -4.24 -1.37 8.31
C ARG A 406 -2.88 -1.71 8.88
N ARG A 407 -2.73 -1.57 10.19
CA ARG A 407 -1.59 -2.11 10.95
C ARG A 407 -2.07 -3.21 11.88
N LEU A 408 -1.25 -4.23 12.04
CA LEU A 408 -1.48 -5.31 12.99
C LEU A 408 -1.55 -4.77 14.43
N VAL A 409 -2.47 -5.27 15.24
CA VAL A 409 -2.43 -5.15 16.70
C VAL A 409 -1.98 -6.49 17.27
N GLY A 410 -0.66 -6.68 17.28
CA GLY A 410 -0.01 -7.96 17.53
C GLY A 410 0.44 -8.16 18.98
N GLN A 411 1.48 -8.99 19.13
CA GLN A 411 2.08 -9.31 20.44
C GLN A 411 2.92 -8.17 21.00
N PHE A 412 3.42 -7.29 20.15
CA PHE A 412 4.21 -6.12 20.52
C PHE A 412 3.91 -5.00 19.52
N VAL A 413 3.79 -3.77 19.98
CA VAL A 413 3.65 -2.58 19.14
C VAL A 413 4.97 -1.81 19.16
N LEU A 414 5.63 -1.72 18.02
CA LEU A 414 6.80 -0.84 17.85
C LEU A 414 6.32 0.62 17.83
N THR A 415 6.92 1.47 18.65
CA THR A 415 6.50 2.86 18.87
C THR A 415 7.59 3.86 18.47
N GLU A 416 7.21 5.15 18.33
CA GLU A 416 8.13 6.28 18.19
C GLU A 416 9.23 6.25 19.25
N ASN A 417 8.85 6.01 20.50
CA ASN A 417 9.78 5.96 21.62
C ASN A 417 10.83 4.86 21.46
N ASN A 418 10.47 3.70 20.90
CA ASN A 418 11.45 2.64 20.61
C ASN A 418 12.47 3.08 19.55
N ILE A 419 12.02 3.82 18.54
CA ILE A 419 12.87 4.35 17.46
C ILE A 419 13.84 5.41 18.02
N LEU A 420 13.31 6.39 18.72
CA LEU A 420 14.10 7.53 19.23
C LEU A 420 15.10 7.09 20.33
N ASN A 421 14.67 6.22 21.24
CA ASN A 421 15.51 5.71 22.33
C ASN A 421 16.47 4.60 21.89
N LYS A 422 16.48 4.20 20.61
CA LYS A 422 17.33 3.09 20.10
C LYS A 422 17.18 1.83 20.93
N THR A 423 15.93 1.49 21.28
CA THR A 423 15.63 0.33 22.11
C THR A 423 16.25 -0.95 21.54
N LYS A 424 16.98 -1.70 22.36
CA LYS A 424 17.58 -2.98 21.98
C LYS A 424 16.61 -4.12 22.28
N PHE A 425 16.52 -5.05 21.31
CA PHE A 425 15.62 -6.18 21.43
C PHE A 425 16.39 -7.50 21.31
N ALA A 426 16.24 -8.39 22.29
CA ALA A 426 16.84 -9.73 22.25
C ALA A 426 16.36 -10.55 21.04
N ASP A 427 15.14 -10.27 20.56
CA ASP A 427 14.50 -10.86 19.39
C ASP A 427 14.55 -9.95 18.15
N SER A 428 15.50 -9.02 18.06
CA SER A 428 15.68 -8.18 16.88
C SER A 428 15.95 -9.00 15.63
N ILE A 429 15.25 -8.71 14.55
CA ILE A 429 15.30 -9.43 13.26
C ILE A 429 15.83 -8.60 12.10
N GLY A 430 16.06 -7.32 12.33
CA GLY A 430 16.53 -6.40 11.33
C GLY A 430 16.49 -4.96 11.81
N LEU A 431 16.92 -4.07 10.93
CA LEU A 431 17.01 -2.64 11.21
C LEU A 431 16.06 -1.84 10.32
N GLY A 432 15.53 -0.75 10.89
CA GLY A 432 14.98 0.36 10.14
C GLY A 432 15.95 1.53 10.15
N TYR A 433 15.97 2.32 9.09
CA TYR A 433 16.79 3.53 8.97
C TYR A 433 16.15 4.52 8.01
N TYR A 434 15.13 5.20 8.50
CA TYR A 434 14.44 6.27 7.76
C TYR A 434 13.82 7.24 8.76
N SER A 435 13.62 8.48 8.35
CA SER A 435 12.87 9.45 9.14
C SER A 435 11.43 8.98 9.33
N MET A 436 10.81 9.36 10.42
CA MET A 436 9.36 9.25 10.58
C MET A 436 8.72 10.32 9.69
N ASP A 437 8.43 9.95 8.43
CA ASP A 437 7.95 10.84 7.37
C ASP A 437 6.44 10.69 7.21
N GLN A 438 5.72 11.64 7.75
CA GLN A 438 4.27 11.72 7.68
C GLN A 438 3.83 12.63 6.54
N HIS A 439 3.05 12.11 5.60
CA HIS A 439 2.34 12.91 4.59
C HIS A 439 1.03 13.44 5.15
N GLY A 440 0.50 14.52 4.56
CA GLY A 440 -0.79 15.09 4.93
C GLY A 440 -1.94 14.08 4.81
N MET A 441 -2.89 14.16 5.73
CA MET A 441 -4.03 13.23 5.85
C MET A 441 -5.36 13.93 5.76
N LEU A 442 -5.42 15.20 6.14
CA LEU A 442 -6.62 16.02 6.15
C LEU A 442 -6.36 17.34 5.43
N ARG A 443 -7.20 17.64 4.44
CA ARG A 443 -7.31 18.96 3.82
C ARG A 443 -8.73 19.44 4.01
N THR A 444 -8.92 20.56 4.72
CA THR A 444 -10.23 21.03 5.14
C THR A 444 -10.33 22.55 5.12
N VAL A 445 -11.48 23.06 5.55
CA VAL A 445 -11.71 24.49 5.71
C VAL A 445 -11.68 24.86 7.18
N LEU A 446 -10.86 25.86 7.52
CA LEU A 446 -10.84 26.48 8.83
C LEU A 446 -10.88 28.01 8.66
N ASN A 447 -11.83 28.68 9.31
CA ASN A 447 -12.02 30.15 9.23
C ASN A 447 -12.10 30.67 7.78
N GLY A 448 -12.76 29.93 6.89
CA GLY A 448 -12.97 30.34 5.49
C GLY A 448 -11.76 30.18 4.57
N VAL A 449 -10.72 29.46 5.00
CA VAL A 449 -9.53 29.21 4.18
C VAL A 449 -9.17 27.72 4.15
N VAL A 450 -8.46 27.30 3.11
CA VAL A 450 -7.92 25.93 3.02
C VAL A 450 -6.79 25.76 4.03
N VAL A 451 -6.84 24.68 4.76
CA VAL A 451 -5.78 24.22 5.68
C VAL A 451 -5.55 22.72 5.50
N ASP A 452 -4.31 22.31 5.71
CA ASP A 452 -3.91 20.90 5.76
C ASP A 452 -3.36 20.59 7.16
N ASP A 453 -3.44 19.32 7.57
CA ASP A 453 -2.69 18.90 8.75
C ASP A 453 -1.18 18.89 8.42
N THR A 454 -0.39 19.29 9.42
CA THR A 454 1.04 19.51 9.25
C THR A 454 1.74 18.23 8.79
N ARG A 455 2.45 18.32 7.67
CA ARG A 455 3.39 17.31 7.25
C ARG A 455 4.59 17.30 8.19
N GLN A 456 4.84 16.18 8.85
CA GLN A 456 5.97 16.03 9.77
C GLN A 456 7.02 15.07 9.20
N SER A 457 8.28 15.43 9.38
CA SER A 457 9.41 14.54 9.16
C SER A 457 10.36 14.66 10.35
N VAL A 458 10.34 13.64 11.21
CA VAL A 458 11.18 13.58 12.40
C VAL A 458 12.29 12.57 12.16
N SER A 459 13.54 12.98 12.31
CA SER A 459 14.69 12.09 12.14
C SER A 459 14.62 10.91 13.11
N SER A 460 14.85 9.72 12.59
CA SER A 460 15.05 8.54 13.46
C SER A 460 16.35 8.63 14.29
N GLY A 461 17.24 9.57 14.02
CA GLY A 461 18.54 9.71 14.71
C GLY A 461 19.51 8.55 14.45
N GLY A 462 19.32 7.78 13.39
CA GLY A 462 20.14 6.62 13.02
C GLY A 462 19.34 5.31 13.00
N PRO A 463 20.00 4.18 12.68
CA PRO A 463 19.36 2.87 12.64
C PRO A 463 18.77 2.45 13.99
N TYR A 464 17.65 1.72 13.93
CA TYR A 464 16.96 1.17 15.08
C TYR A 464 16.56 -0.28 14.84
N GLU A 465 16.44 -1.04 15.91
CA GLU A 465 16.11 -2.46 15.85
C GLU A 465 14.60 -2.71 15.77
N ILE A 466 14.19 -3.74 15.03
CA ILE A 466 12.79 -4.17 14.91
C ILE A 466 12.67 -5.57 15.48
N PRO A 467 11.83 -5.80 16.53
CA PRO A 467 11.70 -7.11 17.16
C PRO A 467 10.81 -8.06 16.35
N TYR A 468 11.09 -9.36 16.40
CA TYR A 468 10.33 -10.42 15.74
C TYR A 468 8.85 -10.39 16.09
N ARG A 469 8.53 -10.19 17.36
CA ARG A 469 7.15 -10.17 17.86
C ARG A 469 6.28 -9.03 17.30
N ALA A 470 6.87 -8.03 16.66
CA ALA A 470 6.11 -6.99 15.91
C ALA A 470 5.43 -7.54 14.63
N MET A 471 5.88 -8.70 14.11
CA MET A 471 5.24 -9.37 12.99
C MET A 471 4.20 -10.42 13.40
N LEU A 472 4.04 -10.68 14.72
CA LEU A 472 3.22 -11.76 15.22
C LEU A 472 1.82 -11.29 15.62
N PRO A 473 0.74 -11.86 15.06
CA PRO A 473 -0.59 -11.74 15.63
C PRO A 473 -0.66 -12.24 17.07
N LYS A 474 -1.67 -11.84 17.83
CA LYS A 474 -1.96 -12.43 19.13
C LYS A 474 -2.17 -13.94 18.98
N ALA A 475 -1.49 -14.76 19.78
CA ALA A 475 -1.50 -16.22 19.68
C ALA A 475 -2.90 -16.84 19.85
N THR A 476 -3.80 -16.13 20.53
CA THR A 476 -5.22 -16.51 20.66
C THR A 476 -6.02 -16.37 19.36
N GLN A 477 -5.53 -15.59 18.39
CA GLN A 477 -6.22 -15.32 17.14
C GLN A 477 -5.70 -16.19 15.99
N VAL A 478 -4.39 -16.16 15.73
CA VAL A 478 -3.73 -16.94 14.67
C VAL A 478 -2.29 -17.24 15.08
N LYS A 479 -1.86 -18.50 14.90
CA LYS A 479 -0.53 -18.99 15.26
C LYS A 479 0.41 -19.21 14.09
N ASN A 480 -0.11 -19.27 12.85
CA ASN A 480 0.67 -19.59 11.66
C ASN A 480 0.66 -18.45 10.62
N LEU A 481 0.59 -17.20 11.08
CA LEU A 481 0.61 -16.02 10.25
C LEU A 481 1.75 -15.07 10.67
N LEU A 482 2.51 -14.58 9.69
CA LEU A 482 3.50 -13.51 9.83
C LEU A 482 3.08 -12.30 8.99
N VAL A 483 3.29 -11.10 9.51
CA VAL A 483 2.86 -9.84 8.87
C VAL A 483 4.03 -8.86 8.79
N PRO A 484 4.92 -8.95 7.78
CA PRO A 484 6.12 -8.12 7.68
C PRO A 484 5.88 -6.71 7.13
N VAL A 485 4.76 -6.44 6.43
CA VAL A 485 4.48 -5.12 5.82
C VAL A 485 3.54 -4.31 6.71
N ALA A 486 2.36 -4.82 6.94
CA ALA A 486 1.35 -4.19 7.81
C ALA A 486 1.56 -4.60 9.28
N LEU A 487 2.82 -4.60 9.72
CA LEU A 487 3.24 -5.12 11.05
C LEU A 487 2.69 -4.27 12.20
N SER A 488 2.87 -4.77 13.42
CA SER A 488 2.37 -4.14 14.65
C SER A 488 3.26 -2.96 15.06
N THR A 489 2.84 -1.77 14.66
CA THR A 489 3.48 -0.50 14.97
C THR A 489 2.43 0.54 15.35
N SER A 490 2.83 1.58 16.07
CA SER A 490 2.06 2.82 16.12
C SER A 490 2.03 3.48 14.74
N HIS A 491 1.10 4.45 14.54
CA HIS A 491 1.08 5.24 13.32
C HIS A 491 2.43 5.93 13.07
N VAL A 492 2.98 6.60 14.09
CA VAL A 492 4.24 7.36 13.98
C VAL A 492 5.40 6.44 13.61
N ALA A 493 5.59 5.33 14.34
CA ALA A 493 6.65 4.38 14.02
C ALA A 493 6.51 3.79 12.60
N TYR A 494 5.26 3.55 12.14
CA TYR A 494 5.02 3.05 10.80
C TYR A 494 5.55 3.97 9.71
N THR A 495 5.49 5.30 9.91
CA THR A 495 5.97 6.28 8.93
C THR A 495 7.47 6.19 8.65
N SER A 496 8.24 5.57 9.55
CA SER A 496 9.66 5.24 9.35
C SER A 496 9.87 3.82 8.78
N VAL A 497 9.05 2.86 9.20
CA VAL A 497 9.20 1.45 8.78
C VAL A 497 8.78 1.23 7.32
N ARG A 498 7.84 2.01 6.79
CA ARG A 498 7.13 1.85 5.51
C ARG A 498 7.98 2.02 4.24
N VAL A 499 9.28 1.91 4.31
CA VAL A 499 10.17 2.01 3.15
C VAL A 499 10.59 0.63 2.64
N GLU A 500 10.72 0.50 1.34
CA GLU A 500 10.91 -0.78 0.68
C GLU A 500 12.16 -1.57 1.16
N PRO A 501 13.32 -0.94 1.45
CA PRO A 501 14.46 -1.68 2.02
C PRO A 501 14.16 -2.30 3.38
N THR A 502 13.42 -1.60 4.26
CA THR A 502 13.00 -2.15 5.55
C THR A 502 12.03 -3.31 5.33
N TYR A 503 11.09 -3.19 4.39
CA TYR A 503 10.19 -4.28 4.03
C TYR A 503 10.93 -5.53 3.52
N MET A 504 12.00 -5.36 2.73
CA MET A 504 12.83 -6.50 2.29
C MET A 504 13.51 -7.20 3.47
N VAL A 505 14.03 -6.44 4.43
CA VAL A 505 14.65 -6.98 5.67
C VAL A 505 13.63 -7.77 6.48
N LEU A 506 12.44 -7.21 6.72
CA LEU A 506 11.36 -7.87 7.46
C LEU A 506 10.81 -9.08 6.71
N GLY A 507 10.70 -9.00 5.39
CA GLY A 507 10.33 -10.12 4.54
C GLY A 507 11.32 -11.27 4.64
N GLN A 508 12.62 -11.00 4.54
CA GLN A 508 13.67 -12.01 4.71
C GLN A 508 13.55 -12.70 6.08
N ALA A 509 13.33 -11.93 7.14
CA ALA A 509 13.14 -12.46 8.48
C ALA A 509 11.87 -13.30 8.59
N ALA A 510 10.76 -12.89 7.98
CA ALA A 510 9.52 -13.65 7.94
C ALA A 510 9.69 -14.98 7.22
N GLY A 511 10.39 -15.00 6.07
CA GLY A 511 10.70 -16.22 5.32
C GLY A 511 11.57 -17.20 6.12
N ALA A 512 12.60 -16.70 6.81
CA ALA A 512 13.45 -17.51 7.67
C ALA A 512 12.66 -18.09 8.87
N ALA A 513 11.83 -17.28 9.52
CA ALA A 513 10.99 -17.70 10.62
C ALA A 513 9.95 -18.75 10.19
N ALA A 514 9.31 -18.56 9.04
CA ALA A 514 8.37 -19.51 8.48
C ALA A 514 9.03 -20.86 8.19
N ALA A 515 10.27 -20.85 7.70
CA ALA A 515 11.03 -22.07 7.44
C ALA A 515 11.44 -22.83 8.71
N LEU A 516 11.58 -22.12 9.84
CA LEU A 516 11.92 -22.69 11.14
C LEU A 516 10.69 -23.11 11.96
N ALA A 517 9.48 -22.65 11.60
CA ALA A 517 8.28 -22.88 12.39
C ALA A 517 7.90 -24.35 12.46
N VAL A 518 7.97 -24.93 13.63
CA VAL A 518 7.59 -26.32 13.90
C VAL A 518 6.07 -26.45 13.86
N LYS A 519 5.56 -27.36 13.04
CA LYS A 519 4.10 -27.57 12.86
C LYS A 519 3.33 -26.28 12.57
N GLY A 520 4.00 -25.29 11.95
CA GLY A 520 3.41 -24.02 11.54
C GLY A 520 3.22 -22.98 12.67
N ASP A 521 3.56 -23.26 13.92
CA ASP A 521 3.42 -22.27 15.01
C ASP A 521 4.60 -21.29 15.00
N VAL A 522 4.38 -20.11 14.40
CA VAL A 522 5.40 -19.06 14.29
C VAL A 522 5.74 -18.40 15.63
N GLY A 523 4.85 -18.47 16.61
CA GLY A 523 5.11 -17.97 17.96
C GLY A 523 6.09 -18.82 18.77
N LYS A 524 6.42 -20.04 18.29
CA LYS A 524 7.37 -20.98 18.90
C LYS A 524 8.74 -21.00 18.24
N VAL A 525 9.00 -20.10 17.31
CA VAL A 525 10.31 -19.96 16.66
C VAL A 525 11.34 -19.49 17.70
N ASP A 526 12.43 -20.25 17.84
CA ASP A 526 13.57 -19.82 18.64
C ASP A 526 14.25 -18.64 17.95
N THR A 527 14.15 -17.47 18.57
CA THR A 527 14.67 -16.22 18.00
C THR A 527 16.20 -16.17 17.99
N LYS A 528 16.91 -16.94 18.83
CA LYS A 528 18.37 -17.07 18.77
C LYS A 528 18.78 -17.83 17.50
N ILE A 529 18.09 -18.93 17.21
CA ILE A 529 18.30 -19.71 15.98
C ILE A 529 17.93 -18.85 14.76
N LEU A 530 16.79 -18.15 14.81
CA LEU A 530 16.37 -17.24 13.72
C LEU A 530 17.44 -16.19 13.44
N ARG A 531 17.92 -15.47 14.45
CA ARG A 531 18.98 -14.46 14.32
C ARG A 531 20.27 -15.06 13.73
N SER A 532 20.68 -16.23 14.21
CA SER A 532 21.85 -16.94 13.65
C SER A 532 21.69 -17.25 12.16
N LYS A 533 20.51 -17.73 11.73
CA LYS A 533 20.21 -18.01 10.32
C LYS A 533 20.18 -16.73 9.47
N LEU A 534 19.63 -15.65 10.01
CA LEU A 534 19.62 -14.35 9.34
C LEU A 534 21.02 -13.79 9.16
N THR A 535 21.86 -13.82 10.21
CA THR A 535 23.27 -13.39 10.14
C THR A 535 24.06 -14.22 9.13
N ALA A 536 23.86 -15.56 9.12
CA ALA A 536 24.47 -16.44 8.12
C ALA A 536 24.02 -16.15 6.68
N ALA A 537 22.86 -15.49 6.51
CA ALA A 537 22.36 -14.99 5.23
C ALA A 537 22.69 -13.50 5.01
N ASN A 538 23.73 -12.97 5.67
CA ASN A 538 24.21 -11.60 5.59
C ASN A 538 23.19 -10.52 6.02
N ALA A 539 22.12 -10.86 6.74
CA ALA A 539 21.22 -9.88 7.31
C ALA A 539 21.85 -9.19 8.52
N VAL A 540 21.59 -7.89 8.68
CA VAL A 540 22.02 -7.11 9.85
C VAL A 540 20.86 -7.08 10.84
N VAL A 541 21.04 -7.77 12.00
CA VAL A 541 19.98 -7.94 13.00
C VAL A 541 20.21 -7.13 14.29
N SER A 542 21.27 -6.37 14.37
CA SER A 542 21.57 -5.47 15.49
C SER A 542 22.49 -4.34 15.04
N TRP A 543 22.42 -3.22 15.73
CA TRP A 543 23.22 -2.02 15.45
C TRP A 543 24.14 -1.61 16.58
#